data_49b01f7bb4d6087a1c1227dae7dddb02
#
_entry.id   49b01f7bb4d6087a1c1227dae7dddb02
#
_cell.length_a   1.000
_cell.length_b   1.000
_cell.length_c   1.000
_cell.angle_alpha   90.00
_cell.angle_beta   90.00
_cell.angle_gamma   90.00
#
_symmetry.space_group_name_H-M   'P 1'
#
loop_
_entity.id
_entity.type
_entity.pdbx_description
1 polymer ?
#
loop_
_entity_poly.entity_id
_entity_poly.type
_entity_poly.pdbx_seq_one_letter_code
_entity_poly.pdbx_strand_id
1 'polypeptide(L)'
;MKKLVLVVIDAMKPEMLERAMASGRAPALRRIADQGVYVNDVVAPFPSVTPVCAATITTGVGPGQHLIPGMNWYHRIEERYVEYGTSFSATRQFGVMRSLTDTVYRMNAEHLNNDTPTVFESLDDLGVRTAGTTYLIYRGRHAHDVAQESALAKVVTSTLFRRTIFGPQELFYADLYASRKTGCRGQLGMPGVRDQHTGCVGSYLVERDLCDFMLFSLPDNDAWSHKNGPHSQVTSIAAADRQLERLMHAGGGPDEFLEDYAVIVTSDHSQALVEDSIRLDLALGDFHVATPSAAKSVGAELALCPSQRGAMIYALDRDRREQLVQSALDAVQDVPGVDLAMFMAGEEAVIRAAGGHQLRFAPGGELLDPRGGRWSVDGDLDVLGAQIADGLLSTPDYPNALERVWSALSCETAGDLLLSAGPGYEFVDWGGADHVGGGSHGSLHRSDSCGALLWCGTGPSSREARPQWSLCDIAPMVRSHFGASEPTMATA
;
A
#
# COMPACT_ATOMS: atom_id res chain seq x y z
N MET A 1 -14.88 -18.51 19.46
CA MET A 1 -13.85 -17.72 18.73
C MET A 1 -14.38 -16.30 18.63
N LYS A 2 -13.59 -15.30 18.97
CA LYS A 2 -14.01 -13.90 18.79
C LYS A 2 -14.15 -13.56 17.31
N LYS A 3 -15.03 -12.64 16.97
CA LYS A 3 -15.03 -12.00 15.65
C LYS A 3 -13.79 -11.12 15.50
N LEU A 4 -13.40 -10.76 14.29
CA LEU A 4 -12.19 -9.98 14.05
C LEU A 4 -12.46 -8.74 13.19
N VAL A 5 -11.98 -7.60 13.65
CA VAL A 5 -11.94 -6.37 12.85
C VAL A 5 -10.48 -6.03 12.53
N LEU A 6 -10.16 -5.97 11.24
CA LEU A 6 -8.92 -5.39 10.73
C LEU A 6 -9.17 -3.93 10.37
N VAL A 7 -8.62 -3.02 11.16
CA VAL A 7 -8.70 -1.58 10.95
C VAL A 7 -7.44 -1.13 10.21
N VAL A 8 -7.61 -0.46 9.08
CA VAL A 8 -6.51 0.18 8.35
C VAL A 8 -6.71 1.69 8.42
N ILE A 9 -5.81 2.40 9.11
CA ILE A 9 -5.77 3.86 9.15
C ILE A 9 -4.63 4.29 8.23
N ASP A 10 -4.99 4.81 7.06
CA ASP A 10 -4.08 5.16 5.98
C ASP A 10 -3.03 6.18 6.43
N ALA A 11 -1.76 5.92 6.13
CA ALA A 11 -0.60 6.77 6.44
C ALA A 11 -0.42 7.14 7.93
N MET A 12 -0.92 6.34 8.87
CA MET A 12 -0.86 6.66 10.31
C MET A 12 0.58 6.59 10.85
N LYS A 13 1.15 7.76 11.11
CA LYS A 13 2.52 7.89 11.62
C LYS A 13 2.60 7.53 13.11
N PRO A 14 3.52 6.63 13.53
CA PRO A 14 3.62 6.16 14.92
C PRO A 14 3.73 7.27 15.96
N GLU A 15 4.61 8.25 15.75
CA GLU A 15 4.80 9.36 16.70
C GLU A 15 3.55 10.23 16.83
N MET A 16 2.73 10.33 15.77
CA MET A 16 1.48 11.09 15.83
C MET A 16 0.38 10.31 16.51
N LEU A 17 0.34 8.99 16.34
CA LEU A 17 -0.53 8.10 17.11
C LEU A 17 -0.21 8.18 18.60
N GLU A 18 1.05 8.07 18.99
CA GLU A 18 1.51 8.18 20.38
C GLU A 18 1.09 9.52 21.00
N ARG A 19 1.27 10.63 20.26
CA ARG A 19 0.80 11.96 20.72
C ARG A 19 -0.73 12.05 20.84
N ALA A 20 -1.47 11.44 19.91
CA ALA A 20 -2.93 11.43 19.95
C ALA A 20 -3.43 10.63 21.16
N MET A 21 -2.84 9.45 21.43
CA MET A 21 -3.15 8.64 22.61
C MET A 21 -2.76 9.35 23.92
N ALA A 22 -1.56 9.92 24.00
CA ALA A 22 -1.07 10.60 25.19
C ALA A 22 -1.89 11.87 25.53
N SER A 23 -2.40 12.58 24.53
CA SER A 23 -3.27 13.76 24.71
C SER A 23 -4.74 13.43 24.95
N GLY A 24 -5.12 12.15 25.03
CA GLY A 24 -6.51 11.71 25.19
C GLY A 24 -7.42 11.94 23.97
N ARG A 25 -6.83 12.21 22.79
CA ARG A 25 -7.58 12.46 21.55
C ARG A 25 -7.87 11.19 20.74
N ALA A 26 -7.28 10.06 21.11
CA ALA A 26 -7.49 8.75 20.51
C ALA A 26 -7.77 7.70 21.61
N PRO A 27 -8.92 7.78 22.33
CA PRO A 27 -9.22 6.91 23.46
C PRO A 27 -9.47 5.44 23.05
N ALA A 28 -10.09 5.17 21.89
CA ALA A 28 -10.31 3.81 21.41
C ALA A 28 -8.99 3.11 21.04
N LEU A 29 -8.11 3.78 20.30
CA LEU A 29 -6.77 3.27 19.96
C LEU A 29 -5.92 3.09 21.22
N ARG A 30 -5.99 4.02 22.17
CA ARG A 30 -5.32 3.90 23.46
C ARG A 30 -5.77 2.66 24.23
N ARG A 31 -7.08 2.38 24.27
CA ARG A 31 -7.60 1.19 24.95
C ARG A 31 -7.12 -0.10 24.31
N ILE A 32 -7.08 -0.17 22.97
CA ILE A 32 -6.52 -1.34 22.26
C ILE A 32 -5.05 -1.53 22.62
N ALA A 33 -4.26 -0.44 22.61
CA ALA A 33 -2.85 -0.49 22.98
C ALA A 33 -2.61 -0.95 24.44
N ASP A 34 -3.45 -0.49 25.40
CA ASP A 34 -3.33 -0.82 26.80
C ASP A 34 -3.73 -2.28 27.14
N GLN A 35 -4.63 -2.87 26.34
CA GLN A 35 -5.09 -4.25 26.51
C GLN A 35 -4.41 -5.25 25.58
N GLY A 36 -3.61 -4.80 24.64
CA GLY A 36 -2.99 -5.60 23.61
C GLY A 36 -1.50 -5.34 23.44
N VAL A 37 -1.04 -5.41 22.22
CA VAL A 37 0.36 -5.19 21.82
C VAL A 37 0.43 -4.01 20.86
N TYR A 38 1.46 -3.18 21.02
CA TYR A 38 1.77 -2.05 20.15
C TYR A 38 3.17 -2.17 19.56
N VAL A 39 3.28 -1.97 18.24
CA VAL A 39 4.52 -1.93 17.46
C VAL A 39 4.53 -0.60 16.68
N ASN A 40 5.62 0.15 16.78
CA ASN A 40 5.76 1.48 16.19
C ASN A 40 6.69 1.50 14.95
N ASP A 41 7.05 0.34 14.43
CA ASP A 41 8.01 0.17 13.35
C ASP A 41 7.64 -0.97 12.38
N VAL A 42 6.32 -1.17 12.13
CA VAL A 42 5.90 -2.14 11.12
C VAL A 42 6.30 -1.64 9.73
N VAL A 43 7.00 -2.49 8.96
CA VAL A 43 7.61 -2.10 7.70
C VAL A 43 6.67 -2.36 6.52
N ALA A 44 6.44 -1.31 5.73
CA ALA A 44 5.72 -1.38 4.46
C ALA A 44 6.59 -2.00 3.34
N PRO A 45 6.01 -2.59 2.28
CA PRO A 45 6.76 -2.99 1.08
C PRO A 45 7.40 -1.78 0.38
N PHE A 46 8.16 -2.04 -0.68
CA PHE A 46 8.64 -0.99 -1.57
C PHE A 46 8.02 -1.16 -2.97
N PRO A 47 7.54 -0.07 -3.61
CA PRO A 47 7.35 1.26 -3.04
C PRO A 47 6.24 1.28 -1.96
N SER A 48 6.40 2.13 -0.94
CA SER A 48 5.44 2.25 0.18
C SER A 48 4.26 3.14 -0.21
N VAL A 49 3.49 2.70 -1.21
CA VAL A 49 2.30 3.39 -1.73
C VAL A 49 1.05 2.55 -1.51
N THR A 50 -0.09 3.20 -1.30
CA THR A 50 -1.35 2.56 -0.88
C THR A 50 -1.73 1.30 -1.69
N PRO A 51 -1.67 1.23 -3.05
CA PRO A 51 -2.05 0.01 -3.78
C PRO A 51 -1.15 -1.18 -3.47
N VAL A 52 0.17 -0.97 -3.36
CA VAL A 52 1.16 -2.01 -3.02
C VAL A 52 0.95 -2.49 -1.59
N CYS A 53 0.80 -1.54 -0.64
CA CYS A 53 0.56 -1.85 0.75
C CYS A 53 -0.78 -2.56 0.97
N ALA A 54 -1.85 -2.11 0.30
CA ALA A 54 -3.16 -2.74 0.37
C ALA A 54 -3.14 -4.19 -0.14
N ALA A 55 -2.44 -4.44 -1.25
CA ALA A 55 -2.24 -5.78 -1.77
C ALA A 55 -1.45 -6.64 -0.75
N THR A 56 -0.38 -6.10 -0.17
CA THR A 56 0.44 -6.78 0.84
C THR A 56 -0.38 -7.11 2.11
N ILE A 57 -1.15 -6.15 2.65
CA ILE A 57 -1.99 -6.36 3.84
C ILE A 57 -3.02 -7.47 3.62
N THR A 58 -3.62 -7.52 2.44
CA THR A 58 -4.70 -8.48 2.15
C THR A 58 -4.21 -9.84 1.69
N THR A 59 -3.01 -9.94 1.13
CA THR A 59 -2.47 -11.22 0.63
C THR A 59 -1.42 -11.83 1.56
N GLY A 60 -0.66 -11.01 2.30
CA GLY A 60 0.45 -11.43 3.16
C GLY A 60 1.78 -11.59 2.41
N VAL A 61 1.86 -11.13 1.16
CA VAL A 61 3.06 -11.25 0.32
C VAL A 61 3.46 -9.91 -0.30
N GLY A 62 4.69 -9.80 -0.77
CA GLY A 62 5.22 -8.60 -1.41
C GLY A 62 4.88 -8.48 -2.90
N PRO A 63 5.27 -7.35 -3.54
CA PRO A 63 4.96 -7.06 -4.94
C PRO A 63 5.44 -8.11 -5.94
N GLY A 64 6.55 -8.79 -5.68
CA GLY A 64 7.03 -9.90 -6.53
C GLY A 64 6.05 -11.07 -6.67
N GLN A 65 5.09 -11.19 -5.75
CA GLN A 65 4.09 -12.26 -5.75
C GLN A 65 2.69 -11.74 -6.04
N HIS A 66 2.26 -10.61 -5.45
CA HIS A 66 0.91 -10.09 -5.70
C HIS A 66 0.79 -9.26 -6.99
N LEU A 67 1.90 -8.87 -7.64
CA LEU A 67 2.03 -8.23 -8.95
C LEU A 67 1.45 -6.80 -9.05
N ILE A 68 1.18 -6.11 -7.94
CA ILE A 68 0.86 -4.68 -7.93
C ILE A 68 2.14 -3.89 -7.68
N PRO A 69 2.75 -3.22 -8.69
CA PRO A 69 4.09 -2.67 -8.57
C PRO A 69 4.14 -1.23 -8.05
N GLY A 70 3.02 -0.49 -8.09
CA GLY A 70 3.02 0.93 -7.74
C GLY A 70 1.65 1.59 -7.86
N MET A 71 1.61 2.91 -7.68
CA MET A 71 0.41 3.74 -7.86
C MET A 71 0.04 3.90 -9.34
N ASN A 72 1.05 4.06 -10.19
CA ASN A 72 0.95 3.97 -11.64
C ASN A 72 2.10 3.12 -12.19
N TRP A 73 1.87 2.48 -13.32
CA TRP A 73 2.82 1.58 -13.94
C TRP A 73 2.54 1.38 -15.44
N TYR A 74 3.49 0.82 -16.19
CA TYR A 74 3.33 0.59 -17.62
C TYR A 74 3.04 -0.89 -17.91
N HIS A 75 1.87 -1.15 -18.46
CA HIS A 75 1.44 -2.50 -18.84
C HIS A 75 2.08 -2.89 -20.18
N ARG A 76 3.15 -3.69 -20.14
CA ARG A 76 3.98 -4.01 -21.31
C ARG A 76 3.21 -4.74 -22.44
N ILE A 77 2.21 -5.57 -22.08
CA ILE A 77 1.42 -6.32 -23.09
C ILE A 77 0.35 -5.42 -23.72
N GLU A 78 -0.32 -4.59 -22.91
CA GLU A 78 -1.34 -3.65 -23.42
C GLU A 78 -0.72 -2.37 -24.00
N GLU A 79 0.58 -2.18 -23.85
CA GLU A 79 1.35 -1.01 -24.30
C GLU A 79 0.75 0.32 -23.83
N ARG A 80 0.33 0.38 -22.58
CA ARG A 80 -0.30 1.54 -21.97
C ARG A 80 0.05 1.72 -20.50
N TYR A 81 -0.17 2.91 -20.01
CA TYR A 81 -0.13 3.18 -18.58
C TYR A 81 -1.39 2.66 -17.88
N VAL A 82 -1.19 2.18 -16.64
CA VAL A 82 -2.21 1.89 -15.63
C VAL A 82 -2.08 2.95 -14.54
N GLU A 83 -3.21 3.46 -14.03
CA GLU A 83 -3.24 4.52 -13.03
C GLU A 83 -4.30 4.24 -11.97
N TYR A 84 -3.92 4.27 -10.69
CA TYR A 84 -4.78 3.96 -9.57
C TYR A 84 -5.20 5.18 -8.71
N GLY A 85 -4.93 6.39 -9.18
CA GLY A 85 -5.35 7.62 -8.50
C GLY A 85 -4.22 8.37 -7.79
N THR A 86 -3.04 8.49 -8.42
CA THR A 86 -1.89 9.25 -7.90
C THR A 86 -2.27 10.68 -7.52
N SER A 87 -2.93 11.41 -8.44
CA SER A 87 -3.54 12.71 -8.19
C SER A 87 -4.71 12.93 -9.16
N PHE A 88 -5.56 13.94 -8.87
CA PHE A 88 -6.62 14.30 -9.80
C PHE A 88 -6.06 14.84 -11.14
N SER A 89 -4.96 15.56 -11.10
CA SER A 89 -4.26 16.08 -12.27
C SER A 89 -3.68 14.95 -13.11
N ALA A 90 -2.99 13.99 -12.51
CA ALA A 90 -2.49 12.78 -13.17
C ALA A 90 -3.64 11.97 -13.77
N THR A 91 -4.69 11.67 -13.00
CA THR A 91 -5.88 10.94 -13.44
C THR A 91 -6.49 11.56 -14.73
N ARG A 92 -6.46 12.89 -14.87
CA ARG A 92 -6.91 13.57 -16.11
C ARG A 92 -5.97 13.30 -17.28
N GLN A 93 -4.66 13.23 -17.08
CA GLN A 93 -3.67 12.93 -18.13
C GLN A 93 -3.81 11.48 -18.64
N PHE A 94 -4.03 10.55 -17.72
CA PHE A 94 -4.25 9.13 -18.06
C PHE A 94 -5.65 8.86 -18.65
N GLY A 95 -6.62 9.74 -18.37
CA GLY A 95 -8.04 9.60 -18.73
C GLY A 95 -8.86 9.05 -17.56
N VAL A 96 -9.73 9.92 -16.99
CA VAL A 96 -10.52 9.66 -15.78
C VAL A 96 -11.24 8.32 -15.80
N MET A 97 -11.89 7.97 -16.91
CA MET A 97 -12.66 6.72 -17.02
C MET A 97 -11.77 5.48 -17.06
N ARG A 98 -10.58 5.60 -17.65
CA ARG A 98 -9.57 4.53 -17.66
C ARG A 98 -9.05 4.29 -16.26
N SER A 99 -8.62 5.33 -15.57
CA SER A 99 -8.12 5.25 -14.20
C SER A 99 -9.16 4.68 -13.23
N LEU A 100 -10.41 5.12 -13.34
CA LEU A 100 -11.51 4.53 -12.54
C LEU A 100 -11.71 3.04 -12.86
N THR A 101 -11.63 2.62 -14.12
CA THR A 101 -11.75 1.21 -14.49
C THR A 101 -10.57 0.39 -13.97
N ASP A 102 -9.36 0.91 -14.08
CA ASP A 102 -8.15 0.26 -13.57
C ASP A 102 -8.23 0.11 -12.04
N THR A 103 -8.63 1.16 -11.31
CA THR A 103 -8.70 1.16 -9.85
C THR A 103 -9.85 0.31 -9.31
N VAL A 104 -11.07 0.57 -9.81
CA VAL A 104 -12.28 -0.04 -9.24
C VAL A 104 -12.49 -1.48 -9.68
N TYR A 105 -12.07 -1.82 -10.90
CA TYR A 105 -12.35 -3.14 -11.48
C TYR A 105 -11.07 -3.95 -11.71
N ARG A 106 -10.17 -3.48 -12.58
CA ARG A 106 -9.05 -4.30 -13.07
C ARG A 106 -8.02 -4.63 -12.00
N MET A 107 -7.80 -3.74 -11.03
CA MET A 107 -6.88 -4.01 -9.93
C MET A 107 -7.20 -5.35 -9.26
N ASN A 108 -8.46 -5.60 -8.94
CA ASN A 108 -8.90 -6.82 -8.27
C ASN A 108 -9.13 -8.01 -9.23
N ALA A 109 -9.56 -7.75 -10.46
CA ALA A 109 -9.95 -8.80 -11.40
C ALA A 109 -8.82 -9.28 -12.33
N GLU A 110 -7.87 -8.39 -12.64
CA GLU A 110 -6.89 -8.63 -13.71
C GLU A 110 -5.43 -8.37 -13.26
N HIS A 111 -5.18 -7.36 -12.40
CA HIS A 111 -3.81 -6.96 -12.06
C HIS A 111 -3.27 -7.67 -10.82
N LEU A 112 -4.12 -7.90 -9.81
CA LEU A 112 -3.74 -8.69 -8.64
C LEU A 112 -3.59 -10.17 -9.04
N ASN A 113 -2.44 -10.76 -8.75
CA ASN A 113 -2.15 -12.15 -9.09
C ASN A 113 -3.25 -13.11 -8.60
N ASN A 114 -3.82 -13.90 -9.51
CA ASN A 114 -4.89 -14.83 -9.20
C ASN A 114 -4.43 -16.02 -8.36
N ASP A 115 -3.14 -16.36 -8.40
CA ASP A 115 -2.57 -17.45 -7.61
C ASP A 115 -2.25 -17.05 -6.16
N THR A 116 -2.46 -15.77 -5.83
CA THR A 116 -2.24 -15.22 -4.49
C THR A 116 -3.59 -14.87 -3.85
N PRO A 117 -4.14 -15.74 -2.98
CA PRO A 117 -5.45 -15.52 -2.37
C PRO A 117 -5.41 -14.36 -1.37
N THR A 118 -6.47 -13.55 -1.37
CA THR A 118 -6.69 -12.52 -0.35
C THR A 118 -7.20 -13.14 0.96
N VAL A 119 -7.18 -12.35 2.04
CA VAL A 119 -7.83 -12.75 3.31
C VAL A 119 -9.32 -13.02 3.13
N PHE A 120 -10.01 -12.25 2.27
CA PHE A 120 -11.43 -12.47 1.98
C PHE A 120 -11.64 -13.83 1.32
N GLU A 121 -10.89 -14.14 0.27
CA GLU A 121 -10.98 -15.45 -0.40
C GLU A 121 -10.70 -16.61 0.55
N SER A 122 -9.62 -16.50 1.35
CA SER A 122 -9.24 -17.53 2.32
C SER A 122 -10.30 -17.76 3.39
N LEU A 123 -10.95 -16.71 3.87
CA LEU A 123 -11.98 -16.77 4.90
C LEU A 123 -13.35 -17.19 4.34
N ASP A 124 -13.71 -16.72 3.14
CA ASP A 124 -14.92 -17.17 2.43
C ASP A 124 -14.87 -18.68 2.18
N ASP A 125 -13.70 -19.23 1.80
CA ASP A 125 -13.49 -20.66 1.57
C ASP A 125 -13.65 -21.50 2.87
N LEU A 126 -13.52 -20.87 4.05
CA LEU A 126 -13.81 -21.48 5.36
C LEU A 126 -15.24 -21.26 5.85
N GLY A 127 -16.06 -20.52 5.09
CA GLY A 127 -17.44 -20.18 5.48
C GLY A 127 -17.53 -19.09 6.55
N VAL A 128 -16.47 -18.31 6.77
CA VAL A 128 -16.47 -17.14 7.63
C VAL A 128 -17.25 -16.01 6.94
N ARG A 129 -18.19 -15.37 7.65
CA ARG A 129 -18.93 -14.24 7.08
C ARG A 129 -18.02 -13.00 6.99
N THR A 130 -17.66 -12.63 5.78
CA THR A 130 -16.70 -11.56 5.52
C THR A 130 -17.39 -10.23 5.18
N ALA A 131 -16.78 -9.12 5.59
CA ALA A 131 -17.22 -7.77 5.25
C ALA A 131 -16.03 -6.86 4.89
N GLY A 132 -16.25 -5.94 3.94
CA GLY A 132 -15.27 -4.92 3.58
C GLY A 132 -15.92 -3.56 3.36
N THR A 133 -15.30 -2.52 3.93
CA THR A 133 -15.62 -1.12 3.61
C THR A 133 -14.76 -0.64 2.43
N THR A 134 -14.81 0.63 2.07
CA THR A 134 -14.05 1.17 0.92
C THR A 134 -12.56 0.94 1.08
N TYR A 135 -12.03 -0.09 0.41
CA TYR A 135 -10.62 -0.46 0.39
C TYR A 135 -10.20 -0.90 -1.01
N LEU A 136 -8.98 -0.61 -1.43
CA LEU A 136 -8.55 -0.84 -2.81
C LEU A 136 -8.60 -2.32 -3.21
N ILE A 137 -8.13 -3.20 -2.34
CA ILE A 137 -8.19 -4.65 -2.56
C ILE A 137 -9.38 -5.23 -1.81
N TYR A 138 -10.35 -5.72 -2.56
CA TYR A 138 -11.58 -6.31 -2.04
C TYR A 138 -11.90 -7.67 -2.66
N ARG A 139 -11.02 -8.26 -3.47
CA ARG A 139 -11.29 -9.54 -4.13
C ARG A 139 -11.67 -10.63 -3.11
N GLY A 140 -12.82 -11.28 -3.33
CA GLY A 140 -13.43 -12.33 -2.52
C GLY A 140 -14.22 -13.28 -3.38
N ARG A 141 -15.09 -14.13 -2.78
CA ARG A 141 -15.82 -15.19 -3.49
C ARG A 141 -17.27 -14.83 -3.84
N HIS A 142 -17.79 -13.71 -3.33
CA HIS A 142 -19.20 -13.34 -3.51
C HIS A 142 -19.36 -12.33 -4.64
N ALA A 143 -20.37 -12.56 -5.49
CA ALA A 143 -20.67 -11.70 -6.64
C ALA A 143 -21.46 -10.46 -6.21
N HIS A 144 -21.07 -9.30 -6.69
CA HIS A 144 -21.73 -8.01 -6.46
C HIS A 144 -21.97 -7.27 -7.77
N ASP A 145 -23.19 -6.75 -7.93
CA ASP A 145 -23.55 -5.87 -9.02
C ASP A 145 -23.52 -4.41 -8.57
N VAL A 146 -23.33 -3.50 -9.53
CA VAL A 146 -23.34 -2.06 -9.24
C VAL A 146 -24.66 -1.63 -8.62
N ALA A 147 -24.60 -0.88 -7.52
CA ALA A 147 -25.79 -0.33 -6.86
C ALA A 147 -26.53 0.65 -7.80
N GLN A 148 -27.71 0.26 -8.30
CA GLN A 148 -28.47 1.01 -9.31
C GLN A 148 -29.03 2.35 -8.84
N GLU A 149 -28.94 2.71 -7.56
CA GLU A 149 -29.65 3.84 -6.96
C GLU A 149 -28.84 5.13 -6.88
N SER A 150 -27.50 5.10 -7.04
CA SER A 150 -26.71 6.34 -7.00
C SER A 150 -26.76 7.08 -8.35
N ALA A 151 -26.80 8.44 -8.31
CA ALA A 151 -26.74 9.25 -9.52
C ALA A 151 -25.41 9.00 -10.30
N LEU A 152 -24.33 8.73 -9.58
CA LEU A 152 -23.05 8.35 -10.18
C LEU A 152 -23.12 6.95 -10.79
N ALA A 153 -23.70 5.98 -10.10
CA ALA A 153 -23.90 4.65 -10.64
C ALA A 153 -24.66 4.73 -11.96
N LYS A 154 -25.70 5.54 -12.07
CA LYS A 154 -26.46 5.74 -13.33
C LYS A 154 -25.62 6.33 -14.45
N VAL A 155 -24.75 7.29 -14.18
CA VAL A 155 -23.88 7.91 -15.19
C VAL A 155 -22.74 6.96 -15.57
N VAL A 156 -22.14 6.29 -14.60
CA VAL A 156 -21.01 5.39 -14.79
C VAL A 156 -21.44 4.02 -15.33
N THR A 157 -22.62 3.50 -14.94
CA THR A 157 -23.16 2.21 -15.42
C THR A 157 -23.76 2.30 -16.83
N SER A 158 -24.10 3.49 -17.31
CA SER A 158 -24.62 3.61 -18.69
C SER A 158 -23.61 3.15 -19.75
N THR A 159 -22.30 3.15 -19.45
CA THR A 159 -21.23 2.85 -20.40
C THR A 159 -20.11 1.91 -19.94
N LEU A 160 -19.73 1.84 -18.66
CA LEU A 160 -18.47 1.22 -18.24
C LEU A 160 -18.55 0.15 -17.13
N PHE A 161 -19.48 0.23 -16.19
CA PHE A 161 -19.53 -0.66 -15.01
C PHE A 161 -20.71 -1.64 -15.02
N ARG A 162 -21.03 -2.24 -16.14
CA ARG A 162 -22.01 -3.34 -16.24
C ARG A 162 -21.42 -4.69 -15.81
N ARG A 163 -20.31 -4.69 -15.04
CA ARG A 163 -19.62 -5.93 -14.70
C ARG A 163 -19.87 -6.27 -13.25
N THR A 164 -20.28 -7.49 -13.01
CA THR A 164 -20.24 -8.13 -11.72
C THR A 164 -18.79 -8.17 -11.23
N ILE A 165 -18.54 -7.77 -9.98
CA ILE A 165 -17.27 -7.95 -9.29
C ILE A 165 -17.38 -9.04 -8.24
N PHE A 166 -16.24 -9.57 -7.81
CA PHE A 166 -16.17 -10.54 -6.73
C PHE A 166 -15.50 -9.92 -5.51
N GLY A 167 -16.17 -9.99 -4.36
CA GLY A 167 -15.74 -9.39 -3.11
C GLY A 167 -16.10 -10.23 -1.89
N PRO A 168 -15.94 -9.69 -0.65
CA PRO A 168 -16.43 -10.29 0.57
C PRO A 168 -17.96 -10.42 0.56
N GLN A 169 -18.54 -11.19 1.45
CA GLN A 169 -20.00 -11.40 1.53
C GLN A 169 -20.75 -10.07 1.66
N GLU A 170 -20.26 -9.15 2.48
CA GLU A 170 -20.79 -7.80 2.62
C GLU A 170 -19.76 -6.79 2.10
N LEU A 171 -19.99 -6.25 0.91
CA LEU A 171 -19.12 -5.26 0.28
C LEU A 171 -19.78 -3.88 0.23
N PHE A 172 -19.04 -2.87 0.71
CA PHE A 172 -19.42 -1.46 0.63
C PHE A 172 -18.24 -0.64 0.08
N TYR A 173 -18.28 -0.35 -1.21
CA TYR A 173 -17.24 0.39 -1.89
C TYR A 173 -17.78 1.75 -2.35
N ALA A 174 -17.59 2.77 -1.52
CA ALA A 174 -18.19 4.10 -1.69
C ALA A 174 -19.72 3.99 -1.98
N ASP A 175 -20.19 4.73 -2.98
CA ASP A 175 -21.57 4.63 -3.46
C ASP A 175 -21.70 3.74 -4.72
N LEU A 176 -20.65 3.02 -5.11
CA LEU A 176 -20.61 2.18 -6.31
C LEU A 176 -21.15 0.77 -6.07
N TYR A 177 -20.69 0.13 -5.00
CA TYR A 177 -21.11 -1.22 -4.61
C TYR A 177 -21.62 -1.20 -3.18
N ALA A 178 -22.78 -1.76 -2.95
CA ALA A 178 -23.36 -1.93 -1.63
C ALA A 178 -24.21 -3.18 -1.60
N SER A 179 -23.84 -4.17 -0.79
CA SER A 179 -24.54 -5.46 -0.65
C SER A 179 -25.97 -5.28 -0.15
N ARG A 180 -26.23 -4.19 0.58
CA ARG A 180 -27.57 -3.84 1.10
C ARG A 180 -27.73 -2.34 1.36
N LYS A 181 -28.97 -1.91 1.52
CA LYS A 181 -29.31 -0.52 1.89
C LYS A 181 -29.04 -0.30 3.39
N THR A 182 -28.06 0.54 3.70
CA THR A 182 -27.71 0.91 5.08
C THR A 182 -28.25 2.28 5.49
N GLY A 183 -28.55 3.15 4.52
CA GLY A 183 -28.80 4.58 4.74
C GLY A 183 -27.53 5.43 4.89
N CYS A 184 -26.35 4.80 4.92
CA CYS A 184 -25.05 5.48 4.96
C CYS A 184 -24.75 6.07 3.57
N ARG A 185 -24.26 7.31 3.54
CA ARG A 185 -23.92 8.01 2.29
C ARG A 185 -22.41 8.13 2.14
N GLY A 186 -21.85 7.66 1.04
CA GLY A 186 -20.42 7.68 0.76
C GLY A 186 -19.96 8.95 0.05
N GLN A 187 -20.85 9.82 -0.39
CA GLN A 187 -20.53 11.06 -1.14
C GLN A 187 -19.44 10.85 -2.19
N LEU A 188 -19.54 9.74 -2.93
CA LEU A 188 -18.62 9.34 -4.00
C LEU A 188 -17.16 9.11 -3.53
N GLY A 189 -16.93 8.86 -2.24
CA GLY A 189 -15.58 8.65 -1.71
C GLY A 189 -14.73 9.92 -1.63
N MET A 190 -15.36 11.09 -1.51
CA MET A 190 -14.63 12.36 -1.37
C MET A 190 -13.80 12.39 -0.08
N PRO A 191 -12.57 12.94 -0.12
CA PRO A 191 -11.77 13.13 1.08
C PRO A 191 -12.50 13.90 2.18
N GLY A 192 -12.31 13.46 3.44
CA GLY A 192 -12.91 14.06 4.64
C GLY A 192 -14.28 13.47 5.02
N VAL A 193 -14.86 12.58 4.20
CA VAL A 193 -16.15 11.90 4.49
C VAL A 193 -16.07 10.38 4.36
N ARG A 194 -14.94 9.84 3.89
CA ARG A 194 -14.73 8.39 3.71
C ARG A 194 -14.75 7.65 5.04
N ASP A 195 -14.06 8.18 6.05
CA ASP A 195 -14.05 7.61 7.41
C ASP A 195 -15.44 7.59 8.04
N GLN A 196 -16.24 8.66 7.85
CA GLN A 196 -17.62 8.72 8.36
C GLN A 196 -18.54 7.68 7.70
N HIS A 197 -18.36 7.44 6.39
CA HIS A 197 -19.08 6.38 5.68
C HIS A 197 -18.71 5.00 6.23
N THR A 198 -17.40 4.73 6.38
CA THR A 198 -16.90 3.50 6.98
C THR A 198 -17.46 3.28 8.38
N GLY A 199 -17.41 4.32 9.25
CA GLY A 199 -17.98 4.26 10.60
C GLY A 199 -19.47 3.96 10.61
N CYS A 200 -20.23 4.57 9.68
CA CYS A 200 -21.66 4.31 9.54
C CYS A 200 -21.95 2.87 9.12
N VAL A 201 -21.26 2.39 8.08
CA VAL A 201 -21.44 1.03 7.56
C VAL A 201 -21.00 -0.02 8.58
N GLY A 202 -19.83 0.16 9.19
CA GLY A 202 -19.33 -0.77 10.21
C GLY A 202 -20.28 -0.89 11.40
N SER A 203 -20.77 0.23 11.93
CA SER A 203 -21.77 0.21 13.00
C SER A 203 -23.05 -0.55 12.60
N TYR A 204 -23.55 -0.33 11.38
CA TYR A 204 -24.70 -1.06 10.85
C TYR A 204 -24.46 -2.58 10.80
N LEU A 205 -23.26 -3.01 10.39
CA LEU A 205 -22.90 -4.43 10.30
C LEU A 205 -22.79 -5.08 11.69
N VAL A 206 -22.17 -4.39 12.65
CA VAL A 206 -22.01 -4.85 14.03
C VAL A 206 -23.37 -4.95 14.74
N GLU A 207 -24.20 -3.91 14.71
CA GLU A 207 -25.53 -3.87 15.35
C GLU A 207 -26.44 -5.01 14.88
N ARG A 208 -26.25 -5.54 13.67
CA ARG A 208 -27.09 -6.58 13.05
C ARG A 208 -26.40 -7.93 12.95
N ASP A 209 -25.21 -8.06 13.51
CA ASP A 209 -24.44 -9.31 13.49
C ASP A 209 -24.29 -9.88 12.07
N LEU A 210 -23.79 -9.09 11.14
CA LEU A 210 -23.74 -9.47 9.72
C LEU A 210 -22.39 -10.03 9.25
N CYS A 211 -21.34 -9.98 10.07
CA CYS A 211 -20.02 -10.48 9.72
C CYS A 211 -19.26 -11.03 10.93
N ASP A 212 -18.34 -11.96 10.66
CA ASP A 212 -17.38 -12.49 11.62
C ASP A 212 -15.99 -11.89 11.42
N PHE A 213 -15.66 -11.51 10.17
CA PHE A 213 -14.48 -10.73 9.80
C PHE A 213 -14.89 -9.45 9.09
N MET A 214 -14.29 -8.32 9.47
CA MET A 214 -14.49 -7.04 8.79
C MET A 214 -13.15 -6.33 8.55
N LEU A 215 -12.88 -5.93 7.30
CA LEU A 215 -11.86 -4.94 6.98
C LEU A 215 -12.49 -3.55 7.03
N PHE A 216 -12.03 -2.73 7.99
CA PHE A 216 -12.55 -1.42 8.33
C PHE A 216 -11.53 -0.35 7.95
N SER A 217 -11.68 0.26 6.76
CA SER A 217 -10.72 1.20 6.18
C SER A 217 -11.04 2.64 6.51
N LEU A 218 -10.05 3.39 6.99
CA LEU A 218 -10.11 4.79 7.38
C LEU A 218 -9.06 5.61 6.61
N PRO A 219 -9.36 6.01 5.35
CA PRO A 219 -8.37 6.59 4.44
C PRO A 219 -8.21 8.11 4.52
N ASP A 220 -8.95 8.84 5.38
CA ASP A 220 -8.93 10.31 5.37
C ASP A 220 -7.68 10.92 6.03
N ASN A 221 -6.95 10.14 6.87
CA ASN A 221 -5.72 10.60 7.49
C ASN A 221 -4.61 10.85 6.47
N ASP A 222 -4.49 10.01 5.44
CA ASP A 222 -3.54 10.19 4.34
C ASP A 222 -3.80 11.51 3.60
N ALA A 223 -5.02 11.74 3.13
CA ALA A 223 -5.39 12.97 2.41
C ALA A 223 -5.18 14.24 3.27
N TRP A 224 -5.39 14.14 4.59
CA TRP A 224 -5.10 15.23 5.51
C TRP A 224 -3.61 15.52 5.58
N SER A 225 -2.79 14.48 5.70
CA SER A 225 -1.34 14.55 5.85
C SER A 225 -0.65 15.07 4.58
N HIS A 226 -1.10 14.67 3.40
CA HIS A 226 -0.63 15.23 2.12
C HIS A 226 -0.77 16.75 2.08
N LYS A 227 -1.88 17.28 2.60
CA LYS A 227 -2.18 18.71 2.56
C LYS A 227 -1.52 19.51 3.70
N ASN A 228 -1.48 18.95 4.91
CA ASN A 228 -1.14 19.68 6.13
C ASN A 228 0.17 19.24 6.77
N GLY A 229 0.87 18.30 6.13
CA GLY A 229 2.12 17.71 6.59
C GLY A 229 1.93 16.57 7.61
N PRO A 230 2.91 15.67 7.72
CA PRO A 230 2.83 14.46 8.53
C PRO A 230 2.74 14.75 10.03
N HIS A 231 3.23 15.89 10.49
CA HIS A 231 3.20 16.27 11.91
C HIS A 231 1.85 16.87 12.37
N SER A 232 0.89 17.04 11.46
CA SER A 232 -0.47 17.52 11.74
C SER A 232 -1.47 16.39 12.04
N GLN A 233 -1.09 15.13 11.92
CA GLN A 233 -1.96 13.96 11.93
C GLN A 233 -2.73 13.72 13.25
N VAL A 234 -2.31 14.30 14.38
CA VAL A 234 -3.07 14.16 15.63
C VAL A 234 -4.55 14.50 15.46
N THR A 235 -4.88 15.44 14.56
CA THR A 235 -6.28 15.85 14.30
C THR A 235 -7.05 14.81 13.47
N SER A 236 -6.44 14.27 12.43
CA SER A 236 -7.04 13.27 11.55
C SER A 236 -7.08 11.88 12.21
N ILE A 237 -6.05 11.50 12.97
CA ILE A 237 -6.07 10.28 13.80
C ILE A 237 -7.21 10.34 14.83
N ALA A 238 -7.44 11.50 15.49
CA ALA A 238 -8.57 11.68 16.38
C ALA A 238 -9.93 11.59 15.65
N ALA A 239 -9.99 11.91 14.35
CA ALA A 239 -11.20 11.73 13.55
C ALA A 239 -11.43 10.26 13.20
N ALA A 240 -10.38 9.53 12.85
CA ALA A 240 -10.40 8.09 12.63
C ALA A 240 -10.80 7.33 13.92
N ASP A 241 -10.21 7.69 15.06
CA ASP A 241 -10.51 7.11 16.37
C ASP A 241 -11.99 7.23 16.74
N ARG A 242 -12.63 8.38 16.45
CA ARG A 242 -14.08 8.55 16.66
C ARG A 242 -14.93 7.58 15.83
N GLN A 243 -14.47 7.15 14.64
CA GLN A 243 -15.20 6.16 13.87
C GLN A 243 -15.01 4.75 14.45
N LEU A 244 -13.83 4.47 14.99
CA LEU A 244 -13.56 3.23 15.72
C LEU A 244 -14.36 3.21 17.05
N GLU A 245 -14.41 4.30 17.79
CA GLU A 245 -15.24 4.45 19.00
C GLU A 245 -16.73 4.25 18.68
N ARG A 246 -17.22 4.82 17.58
CA ARG A 246 -18.58 4.60 17.08
C ARG A 246 -18.86 3.11 16.79
N LEU A 247 -17.89 2.43 16.17
CA LEU A 247 -17.98 0.99 15.92
C LEU A 247 -18.08 0.20 17.23
N MET A 248 -17.23 0.52 18.21
CA MET A 248 -17.24 -0.13 19.53
C MET A 248 -18.57 0.11 20.28
N HIS A 249 -19.13 1.31 20.20
CA HIS A 249 -20.45 1.60 20.79
C HIS A 249 -21.58 0.82 20.12
N ALA A 250 -21.50 0.55 18.83
CA ALA A 250 -22.46 -0.32 18.12
C ALA A 250 -22.45 -1.77 18.64
N GLY A 251 -21.34 -2.20 19.21
CA GLY A 251 -21.17 -3.51 19.86
C GLY A 251 -21.35 -3.50 21.37
N GLY A 252 -22.05 -2.48 21.93
CA GLY A 252 -22.38 -2.41 23.36
C GLY A 252 -21.49 -1.47 24.17
N GLY A 253 -20.39 -1.00 23.62
CA GLY A 253 -19.38 -0.17 24.30
C GLY A 253 -17.99 -0.74 24.15
N PRO A 254 -16.93 0.04 24.46
CA PRO A 254 -15.56 -0.40 24.23
C PRO A 254 -15.17 -1.70 24.96
N ASP A 255 -15.68 -1.94 26.16
CA ASP A 255 -15.34 -3.13 26.94
C ASP A 255 -16.06 -4.37 26.38
N GLU A 256 -17.38 -4.30 26.20
CA GLU A 256 -18.21 -5.34 25.62
C GLU A 256 -17.76 -5.69 24.20
N PHE A 257 -17.40 -4.67 23.42
CA PHE A 257 -16.88 -4.89 22.07
C PHE A 257 -15.59 -5.72 22.08
N LEU A 258 -14.64 -5.41 22.97
CA LEU A 258 -13.38 -6.15 23.07
C LEU A 258 -13.52 -7.53 23.72
N GLU A 259 -14.65 -7.81 24.40
CA GLU A 259 -15.02 -9.17 24.83
C GLU A 259 -15.42 -10.06 23.64
N ASP A 260 -16.18 -9.51 22.67
CA ASP A 260 -16.74 -10.24 21.54
C ASP A 260 -15.83 -10.18 20.29
N TYR A 261 -15.06 -9.12 20.13
CA TYR A 261 -14.21 -8.88 18.97
C TYR A 261 -12.73 -8.84 19.32
N ALA A 262 -11.93 -9.49 18.51
CA ALA A 262 -10.50 -9.22 18.38
C ALA A 262 -10.31 -8.05 17.39
N VAL A 263 -9.26 -7.26 17.59
CA VAL A 263 -8.97 -6.10 16.75
C VAL A 263 -7.51 -6.12 16.34
N ILE A 264 -7.24 -5.91 15.05
CA ILE A 264 -5.93 -5.55 14.52
C ILE A 264 -6.07 -4.16 13.92
N VAL A 265 -5.23 -3.21 14.33
CA VAL A 265 -5.13 -1.87 13.73
C VAL A 265 -3.78 -1.73 13.09
N THR A 266 -3.72 -1.38 11.83
CA THR A 266 -2.46 -1.12 11.13
C THR A 266 -2.51 0.18 10.34
N SER A 267 -1.35 0.81 10.19
CA SER A 267 -1.08 1.72 9.09
C SER A 267 -0.63 0.90 7.89
N ASP A 268 -0.90 1.35 6.69
CA ASP A 268 -0.35 0.76 5.46
C ASP A 268 1.04 1.30 5.14
N HIS A 269 1.30 2.58 5.42
CA HIS A 269 2.60 3.26 5.39
C HIS A 269 2.60 4.43 6.38
N SER A 270 3.67 5.22 6.38
CA SER A 270 3.73 6.51 7.06
C SER A 270 3.86 7.63 6.01
N GLN A 271 4.15 8.85 6.43
CA GLN A 271 4.49 9.96 5.52
C GLN A 271 5.68 10.76 6.03
N ALA A 272 6.47 11.30 5.10
CA ALA A 272 7.56 12.23 5.35
C ALA A 272 7.18 13.63 4.86
N LEU A 273 7.78 14.67 5.48
CA LEU A 273 7.64 16.04 5.01
C LEU A 273 8.33 16.18 3.64
N VAL A 274 7.70 16.93 2.74
CA VAL A 274 8.27 17.27 1.43
C VAL A 274 8.68 18.74 1.45
N GLU A 275 9.93 19.01 1.09
CA GLU A 275 10.54 20.33 1.03
C GLU A 275 10.83 20.77 -0.42
N ASP A 276 11.09 19.80 -1.32
CA ASP A 276 11.40 20.05 -2.72
C ASP A 276 10.93 18.89 -3.62
N SER A 277 10.88 19.10 -4.93
CA SER A 277 10.39 18.13 -5.89
C SER A 277 11.38 17.84 -7.03
N ILE A 278 11.36 16.61 -7.55
CA ILE A 278 12.26 16.08 -8.57
C ILE A 278 11.52 15.98 -9.90
N ARG A 279 12.06 16.60 -10.95
CA ARG A 279 11.54 16.56 -12.32
C ARG A 279 12.30 15.52 -13.15
N LEU A 280 11.90 14.24 -13.04
CA LEU A 280 12.48 13.15 -13.84
C LEU A 280 12.26 13.31 -15.34
N ASP A 281 11.15 13.92 -15.74
CA ASP A 281 10.85 14.21 -17.15
C ASP A 281 11.88 15.16 -17.79
N LEU A 282 12.46 16.07 -17.01
CA LEU A 282 13.55 16.93 -17.48
C LEU A 282 14.89 16.19 -17.55
N ALA A 283 15.18 15.33 -16.58
CA ALA A 283 16.39 14.51 -16.56
C ALA A 283 16.43 13.50 -17.72
N LEU A 284 15.26 13.00 -18.14
CA LEU A 284 15.09 12.08 -19.26
C LEU A 284 14.78 12.78 -20.60
N GLY A 285 15.02 14.07 -20.70
CA GLY A 285 14.65 14.87 -21.89
C GLY A 285 15.32 14.47 -23.21
N ASP A 286 16.43 13.74 -23.16
CA ASP A 286 17.13 13.21 -24.34
C ASP A 286 16.50 11.90 -24.86
N PHE A 287 15.53 11.31 -24.13
CA PHE A 287 14.82 10.09 -24.51
C PHE A 287 13.44 10.38 -25.06
N HIS A 288 12.97 9.53 -25.97
CA HIS A 288 11.56 9.52 -26.35
C HIS A 288 10.75 8.79 -25.28
N VAL A 289 10.21 9.56 -24.32
CA VAL A 289 9.39 9.01 -23.21
C VAL A 289 7.93 8.89 -23.67
N ALA A 290 7.31 7.73 -23.40
CA ALA A 290 5.90 7.49 -23.65
C ALA A 290 5.01 8.49 -22.89
N THR A 291 3.95 8.99 -23.51
CA THR A 291 3.02 9.92 -22.87
C THR A 291 1.75 9.22 -22.38
N PRO A 292 1.20 9.55 -21.21
CA PRO A 292 0.01 8.92 -20.65
C PRO A 292 -1.23 9.00 -21.54
N SER A 293 -1.38 10.09 -22.29
CA SER A 293 -2.54 10.34 -23.16
C SER A 293 -2.50 9.60 -24.50
N ALA A 294 -1.34 9.02 -24.87
CA ALA A 294 -1.21 8.29 -26.13
C ALA A 294 -2.01 6.98 -26.08
N ALA A 295 -2.72 6.67 -27.16
CA ALA A 295 -3.43 5.40 -27.29
C ALA A 295 -2.46 4.21 -27.37
N LYS A 296 -1.26 4.43 -27.94
CA LYS A 296 -0.11 3.53 -27.96
C LYS A 296 1.18 4.35 -27.95
N SER A 297 2.19 3.83 -27.30
CA SER A 297 3.50 4.48 -27.18
C SER A 297 4.41 4.13 -28.37
N VAL A 298 3.98 4.43 -29.59
CA VAL A 298 4.71 4.06 -30.82
C VAL A 298 6.07 4.76 -30.87
N GLY A 299 7.14 3.97 -30.93
CA GLY A 299 8.52 4.47 -31.01
C GLY A 299 9.08 5.06 -29.73
N ALA A 300 8.37 5.00 -28.62
CA ALA A 300 8.91 5.42 -27.33
C ALA A 300 10.01 4.47 -26.87
N GLU A 301 11.07 5.02 -26.29
CA GLU A 301 12.21 4.28 -25.75
C GLU A 301 11.98 3.92 -24.27
N LEU A 302 11.37 4.84 -23.53
CA LEU A 302 11.11 4.69 -22.10
C LEU A 302 9.64 4.97 -21.76
N ALA A 303 9.16 4.36 -20.67
CA ALA A 303 7.98 4.82 -19.95
C ALA A 303 8.38 5.20 -18.52
N LEU A 304 7.92 6.37 -18.07
CA LEU A 304 8.20 6.93 -16.75
C LEU A 304 6.93 6.86 -15.88
N CYS A 305 7.03 6.28 -14.69
CA CYS A 305 5.94 6.11 -13.74
C CYS A 305 6.32 6.71 -12.38
N PRO A 306 6.22 8.05 -12.19
CA PRO A 306 6.45 8.68 -10.90
C PRO A 306 5.26 8.42 -9.98
N SER A 307 5.54 7.97 -8.76
CA SER A 307 4.59 7.61 -7.71
C SER A 307 5.01 8.24 -6.39
N GLN A 308 4.84 9.55 -6.27
CA GLN A 308 5.18 10.29 -5.06
C GLN A 308 6.70 10.18 -4.75
N ARG A 309 7.12 9.47 -3.67
CA ARG A 309 8.54 9.32 -3.32
C ARG A 309 9.19 8.05 -3.90
N GLY A 310 8.48 7.30 -4.72
CA GLY A 310 8.99 6.22 -5.56
C GLY A 310 8.77 6.53 -7.03
N ALA A 311 9.60 5.98 -7.91
CA ALA A 311 9.37 6.05 -9.35
C ALA A 311 9.85 4.78 -10.05
N MET A 312 9.29 4.49 -11.22
CA MET A 312 9.71 3.39 -12.07
C MET A 312 9.98 3.88 -13.49
N ILE A 313 11.03 3.34 -14.11
CA ILE A 313 11.36 3.57 -15.52
C ILE A 313 11.36 2.21 -16.22
N TYR A 314 10.66 2.14 -17.34
CA TYR A 314 10.54 0.97 -18.21
C TYR A 314 11.31 1.20 -19.49
N ALA A 315 12.20 0.30 -19.86
CA ALA A 315 12.78 0.24 -21.18
C ALA A 315 11.80 -0.49 -22.13
N LEU A 316 11.33 0.19 -23.16
CA LEU A 316 10.27 -0.31 -24.05
C LEU A 316 10.82 -1.09 -25.26
N ASP A 317 12.05 -0.83 -25.64
CA ASP A 317 12.76 -1.59 -26.67
C ASP A 317 13.49 -2.80 -26.06
N ARG A 318 13.00 -4.01 -26.33
CA ARG A 318 13.54 -5.26 -25.75
C ARG A 318 14.98 -5.53 -26.17
N ASP A 319 15.34 -5.19 -27.42
CA ASP A 319 16.67 -5.46 -27.97
C ASP A 319 17.74 -4.51 -27.40
N ARG A 320 17.30 -3.33 -26.92
CA ARG A 320 18.13 -2.30 -26.32
C ARG A 320 17.93 -2.15 -24.82
N ARG A 321 17.20 -3.07 -24.18
CA ARG A 321 16.76 -2.94 -22.77
C ARG A 321 17.91 -2.59 -21.82
N GLU A 322 18.98 -3.37 -21.81
CA GLU A 322 20.13 -3.14 -20.92
C GLU A 322 20.80 -1.78 -21.19
N GLN A 323 20.97 -1.41 -22.45
CA GLN A 323 21.53 -0.12 -22.85
C GLN A 323 20.64 1.03 -22.36
N LEU A 324 19.34 0.93 -22.55
CA LEU A 324 18.36 1.97 -22.16
C LEU A 324 18.30 2.11 -20.64
N VAL A 325 18.32 1.01 -19.88
CA VAL A 325 18.38 1.03 -18.41
C VAL A 325 19.65 1.71 -17.94
N GLN A 326 20.82 1.36 -18.49
CA GLN A 326 22.08 2.01 -18.10
C GLN A 326 22.09 3.50 -18.46
N SER A 327 21.62 3.88 -19.65
CA SER A 327 21.56 5.28 -20.06
C SER A 327 20.56 6.10 -19.23
N ALA A 328 19.41 5.51 -18.87
CA ALA A 328 18.45 6.14 -17.97
C ALA A 328 19.02 6.30 -16.55
N LEU A 329 19.73 5.26 -16.05
CA LEU A 329 20.40 5.33 -14.75
C LEU A 329 21.43 6.46 -14.72
N ASP A 330 22.27 6.57 -15.75
CA ASP A 330 23.29 7.64 -15.86
C ASP A 330 22.65 9.03 -15.90
N ALA A 331 21.44 9.16 -16.46
CA ALA A 331 20.71 10.43 -16.52
C ALA A 331 20.08 10.83 -15.18
N VAL A 332 19.71 9.85 -14.30
CA VAL A 332 18.91 10.14 -13.11
C VAL A 332 19.66 9.98 -11.79
N GLN A 333 20.73 9.19 -11.72
CA GLN A 333 21.38 8.81 -10.45
C GLN A 333 21.98 9.99 -9.66
N ASP A 334 22.41 11.05 -10.35
CA ASP A 334 23.02 12.24 -9.73
C ASP A 334 22.06 13.46 -9.72
N VAL A 335 20.78 13.23 -10.04
CA VAL A 335 19.75 14.28 -9.92
C VAL A 335 19.52 14.57 -8.43
N PRO A 336 19.61 15.85 -8.00
CA PRO A 336 19.37 16.18 -6.60
C PRO A 336 18.04 15.65 -6.08
N GLY A 337 18.09 14.98 -4.94
CA GLY A 337 16.92 14.37 -4.31
C GLY A 337 16.66 12.91 -4.70
N VAL A 338 17.25 12.38 -5.77
CA VAL A 338 17.29 10.94 -6.02
C VAL A 338 18.28 10.31 -5.04
N ASP A 339 17.77 9.42 -4.20
CA ASP A 339 18.54 8.77 -3.14
C ASP A 339 19.14 7.45 -3.64
N LEU A 340 18.26 6.55 -4.07
CA LEU A 340 18.66 5.23 -4.51
C LEU A 340 18.05 4.91 -5.88
N ALA A 341 18.84 4.28 -6.74
CA ALA A 341 18.44 3.67 -8.00
C ALA A 341 18.67 2.16 -7.92
N MET A 342 17.67 1.36 -8.28
CA MET A 342 17.65 -0.08 -8.08
C MET A 342 17.28 -0.81 -9.37
N PHE A 343 18.03 -1.85 -9.75
CA PHE A 343 17.79 -2.63 -10.97
C PHE A 343 18.35 -4.04 -10.85
N MET A 344 17.92 -4.94 -11.74
CA MET A 344 18.50 -6.28 -11.85
C MET A 344 19.69 -6.29 -12.81
N ALA A 345 20.80 -6.91 -12.40
CA ALA A 345 21.97 -7.18 -13.23
C ALA A 345 22.21 -8.71 -13.28
N GLY A 346 21.61 -9.37 -14.25
CA GLY A 346 21.54 -10.83 -14.28
C GLY A 346 20.66 -11.36 -13.15
N GLU A 347 21.22 -12.18 -12.26
CA GLU A 347 20.53 -12.77 -11.11
C GLU A 347 20.74 -11.97 -9.80
N GLU A 348 21.43 -10.84 -9.88
CA GLU A 348 21.69 -9.98 -8.72
C GLU A 348 20.88 -8.69 -8.79
N ALA A 349 20.36 -8.25 -7.65
CA ALA A 349 19.85 -6.90 -7.48
C ALA A 349 21.00 -5.94 -7.20
N VAL A 350 20.95 -4.77 -7.81
CA VAL A 350 21.90 -3.68 -7.61
C VAL A 350 21.20 -2.47 -7.05
N ILE A 351 21.72 -1.92 -5.98
CA ILE A 351 21.31 -0.62 -5.44
C ILE A 351 22.48 0.34 -5.67
N ARG A 352 22.19 1.48 -6.27
CA ARG A 352 23.18 2.54 -6.54
C ARG A 352 22.73 3.85 -5.89
N ALA A 353 23.67 4.50 -5.21
CA ALA A 353 23.53 5.85 -4.69
C ALA A 353 24.31 6.85 -5.56
N ALA A 354 24.11 8.14 -5.31
CA ALA A 354 24.86 9.20 -5.98
C ALA A 354 26.39 8.99 -5.89
N GLY A 355 27.13 9.48 -6.89
CA GLY A 355 28.59 9.29 -6.96
C GLY A 355 29.02 7.90 -7.38
N GLY A 356 28.09 7.02 -7.78
CA GLY A 356 28.39 5.66 -8.30
C GLY A 356 28.66 4.60 -7.24
N HIS A 357 28.48 4.91 -5.96
CA HIS A 357 28.49 3.91 -4.87
C HIS A 357 27.41 2.85 -5.10
N GLN A 358 27.75 1.56 -4.97
CA GLN A 358 26.79 0.51 -5.24
C GLN A 358 26.93 -0.69 -4.30
N LEU A 359 25.80 -1.33 -4.05
CA LEU A 359 25.66 -2.59 -3.34
C LEU A 359 24.99 -3.61 -4.27
N ARG A 360 25.51 -4.82 -4.33
CA ARG A 360 24.93 -5.97 -5.05
C ARG A 360 24.49 -7.02 -4.05
N PHE A 361 23.39 -7.68 -4.33
CA PHE A 361 22.93 -8.77 -3.46
C PHE A 361 22.02 -9.76 -4.21
N ALA A 362 21.97 -10.98 -3.69
CA ALA A 362 21.08 -12.04 -4.15
C ALA A 362 20.64 -12.92 -2.97
N PRO A 363 19.48 -13.62 -3.06
CA PRO A 363 19.08 -14.61 -2.07
C PRO A 363 20.05 -15.78 -1.95
N GLY A 364 20.07 -16.47 -0.80
CA GLY A 364 20.79 -17.75 -0.60
C GLY A 364 22.19 -17.63 -0.02
N GLY A 365 22.63 -16.42 0.39
CA GLY A 365 23.93 -16.21 1.05
C GLY A 365 23.97 -16.58 2.54
N GLU A 366 25.05 -16.15 3.21
CA GLU A 366 25.31 -16.44 4.64
C GLU A 366 24.75 -15.37 5.58
N LEU A 367 24.58 -14.12 5.11
CA LEU A 367 24.06 -13.03 5.93
C LEU A 367 22.54 -13.18 6.14
N LEU A 368 22.10 -12.94 7.37
CA LEU A 368 20.68 -12.94 7.73
C LEU A 368 20.19 -11.50 7.83
N ASP A 369 19.00 -11.23 7.30
CA ASP A 369 18.26 -10.03 7.65
C ASP A 369 17.42 -10.22 8.95
N PRO A 370 16.83 -9.17 9.52
CA PRO A 370 16.02 -9.27 10.74
C PRO A 370 14.78 -10.17 10.60
N ARG A 371 14.33 -10.50 9.40
CA ARG A 371 13.20 -11.39 9.15
C ARG A 371 13.61 -12.84 8.83
N GLY A 372 14.91 -13.11 8.82
CA GLY A 372 15.49 -14.43 8.59
C GLY A 372 15.76 -14.75 7.13
N GLY A 373 15.60 -13.78 6.22
CA GLY A 373 16.04 -13.89 4.84
C GLY A 373 17.57 -14.06 4.77
N ARG A 374 18.03 -14.91 3.82
CA ARG A 374 19.47 -15.17 3.61
C ARG A 374 19.95 -14.46 2.36
N TRP A 375 21.05 -13.74 2.49
CA TRP A 375 21.57 -12.88 1.43
C TRP A 375 23.06 -13.06 1.20
N SER A 376 23.44 -13.07 -0.07
CA SER A 376 24.80 -12.79 -0.54
C SER A 376 24.87 -11.30 -0.83
N VAL A 377 25.89 -10.61 -0.30
CA VAL A 377 26.03 -9.15 -0.41
C VAL A 377 27.47 -8.84 -0.81
N ASP A 378 27.67 -7.96 -1.80
CA ASP A 378 28.97 -7.48 -2.27
C ASP A 378 28.90 -5.97 -2.57
N GLY A 379 29.97 -5.24 -2.31
CA GLY A 379 30.09 -3.82 -2.60
C GLY A 379 30.04 -2.92 -1.36
N ASP A 380 29.52 -1.70 -1.53
CA ASP A 380 29.58 -0.64 -0.53
C ASP A 380 28.34 -0.68 0.39
N LEU A 381 28.55 -1.07 1.65
CA LEU A 381 27.51 -1.15 2.66
C LEU A 381 26.94 0.24 3.03
N ASP A 382 27.70 1.31 2.87
CA ASP A 382 27.29 2.67 3.20
C ASP A 382 26.13 3.17 2.32
N VAL A 383 25.91 2.55 1.14
CA VAL A 383 24.74 2.81 0.28
C VAL A 383 23.41 2.67 1.03
N LEU A 384 23.33 1.74 1.97
CA LEU A 384 22.16 1.52 2.83
C LEU A 384 22.41 1.87 4.31
N GLY A 385 23.58 2.43 4.66
CA GLY A 385 24.00 2.54 6.04
C GLY A 385 24.00 1.18 6.76
N ALA A 386 24.32 0.11 6.02
CA ALA A 386 24.19 -1.26 6.48
C ALA A 386 25.26 -1.60 7.52
N GLN A 387 24.85 -2.36 8.53
CA GLN A 387 25.72 -2.85 9.61
C GLN A 387 25.63 -4.37 9.67
N ILE A 388 26.77 -5.02 9.82
CA ILE A 388 26.86 -6.47 9.99
C ILE A 388 27.42 -6.78 11.36
N ALA A 389 26.65 -7.50 12.19
CA ALA A 389 27.08 -7.99 13.49
C ALA A 389 26.62 -9.45 13.65
N ASP A 390 27.55 -10.33 13.98
CA ASP A 390 27.28 -11.77 14.22
C ASP A 390 26.51 -12.46 13.07
N GLY A 391 26.79 -12.07 11.83
CA GLY A 391 26.09 -12.60 10.64
C GLY A 391 24.70 -12.00 10.37
N LEU A 392 24.25 -11.07 11.22
CA LEU A 392 23.01 -10.31 11.03
C LEU A 392 23.32 -8.99 10.29
N LEU A 393 22.66 -8.77 9.18
CA LEU A 393 22.71 -7.52 8.42
C LEU A 393 21.50 -6.66 8.79
N SER A 394 21.73 -5.45 9.24
CA SER A 394 20.70 -4.47 9.57
C SER A 394 20.87 -3.19 8.73
N THR A 395 19.78 -2.58 8.36
CA THR A 395 19.72 -1.34 7.55
C THR A 395 18.78 -0.35 8.24
N PRO A 396 19.23 0.39 9.28
CA PRO A 396 18.36 1.18 10.16
C PRO A 396 17.54 2.25 9.46
N ASP A 397 18.10 2.93 8.43
CA ASP A 397 17.43 3.97 7.68
C ASP A 397 16.54 3.42 6.55
N TYR A 398 16.80 2.19 6.12
CA TYR A 398 16.04 1.47 5.10
C TYR A 398 15.63 0.08 5.62
N PRO A 399 14.69 -0.01 6.58
CA PRO A 399 14.40 -1.23 7.29
C PRO A 399 14.00 -2.36 6.33
N ASN A 400 14.62 -3.53 6.52
CA ASN A 400 14.45 -4.72 5.68
C ASN A 400 14.69 -4.47 4.17
N ALA A 401 15.69 -3.65 3.84
CA ALA A 401 15.92 -3.14 2.48
C ALA A 401 16.06 -4.25 1.45
N LEU A 402 16.85 -5.29 1.73
CA LEU A 402 17.16 -6.32 0.74
C LEU A 402 15.92 -7.09 0.29
N GLU A 403 15.07 -7.56 1.22
CA GLU A 403 13.82 -8.24 0.90
C GLU A 403 12.86 -7.33 0.13
N ARG A 404 12.71 -6.08 0.57
CA ARG A 404 11.80 -5.11 -0.05
C ARG A 404 12.20 -4.77 -1.48
N VAL A 405 13.49 -4.52 -1.70
CA VAL A 405 14.03 -4.22 -3.04
C VAL A 405 13.96 -5.46 -3.92
N TRP A 406 14.35 -6.62 -3.40
CA TRP A 406 14.25 -7.88 -4.14
C TRP A 406 12.83 -8.17 -4.59
N SER A 407 11.86 -8.07 -3.67
CA SER A 407 10.45 -8.28 -3.98
C SER A 407 9.92 -7.30 -5.03
N ALA A 408 10.33 -6.03 -4.96
CA ALA A 408 9.94 -5.01 -5.95
C ALA A 408 10.55 -5.28 -7.33
N LEU A 409 11.84 -5.63 -7.39
CA LEU A 409 12.55 -5.92 -8.65
C LEU A 409 12.12 -7.26 -9.27
N SER A 410 11.69 -8.22 -8.46
CA SER A 410 11.17 -9.52 -8.93
C SER A 410 9.72 -9.42 -9.42
N CYS A 411 9.06 -8.28 -9.28
CA CYS A 411 7.70 -8.07 -9.75
C CYS A 411 7.69 -7.95 -11.28
N GLU A 412 7.05 -8.89 -11.97
CA GLU A 412 7.01 -8.97 -13.44
C GLU A 412 6.39 -7.72 -14.09
N THR A 413 5.50 -7.03 -13.35
CA THR A 413 4.84 -5.81 -13.80
C THR A 413 5.62 -4.54 -13.47
N ALA A 414 6.68 -4.62 -12.66
CA ALA A 414 7.50 -3.47 -12.28
C ALA A 414 8.38 -2.93 -13.43
N GLY A 415 8.92 -1.73 -13.23
CA GLY A 415 9.90 -1.10 -14.10
C GLY A 415 11.24 -1.83 -14.12
N ASP A 416 12.07 -1.50 -15.10
CA ASP A 416 13.44 -2.03 -15.22
C ASP A 416 14.40 -1.31 -14.29
N LEU A 417 14.09 -0.05 -13.95
CA LEU A 417 14.81 0.78 -12.99
C LEU A 417 13.80 1.36 -12.00
N LEU A 418 14.03 1.12 -10.72
CA LEU A 418 13.25 1.66 -9.62
C LEU A 418 14.04 2.79 -8.94
N LEU A 419 13.36 3.85 -8.53
CA LEU A 419 13.97 5.00 -7.87
C LEU A 419 13.29 5.24 -6.52
N SER A 420 14.07 5.63 -5.52
CA SER A 420 13.62 6.11 -4.22
C SER A 420 14.11 7.55 -4.02
N ALA A 421 13.21 8.45 -3.64
CA ALA A 421 13.57 9.80 -3.27
C ALA A 421 14.14 9.87 -1.85
N GLY A 422 15.10 10.74 -1.65
CA GLY A 422 15.70 11.05 -0.36
C GLY A 422 14.76 11.81 0.58
N PRO A 423 15.13 11.93 1.86
CA PRO A 423 14.40 12.77 2.80
C PRO A 423 14.17 14.19 2.28
N GLY A 424 12.94 14.68 2.42
CA GLY A 424 12.54 16.00 1.95
C GLY A 424 12.18 16.11 0.47
N TYR A 425 12.34 15.06 -0.33
CA TYR A 425 12.07 15.09 -1.78
C TYR A 425 10.94 14.16 -2.20
N GLU A 426 10.26 14.53 -3.30
CA GLU A 426 9.34 13.64 -4.04
C GLU A 426 9.44 13.85 -5.54
N PHE A 427 8.96 12.88 -6.33
CA PHE A 427 8.92 12.97 -7.78
C PHE A 427 7.61 13.65 -8.22
N VAL A 428 7.72 14.66 -9.08
CA VAL A 428 6.56 15.32 -9.69
C VAL A 428 5.80 14.32 -10.56
N ASP A 429 4.49 14.25 -10.38
CA ASP A 429 3.63 13.35 -11.15
C ASP A 429 3.37 13.84 -12.59
N TRP A 430 2.71 13.02 -13.41
CA TRP A 430 2.32 13.35 -14.78
C TRP A 430 1.32 14.52 -14.89
N GLY A 431 0.67 14.88 -13.80
CA GLY A 431 -0.20 16.05 -13.72
C GLY A 431 0.53 17.33 -13.34
N GLY A 432 1.83 17.25 -13.06
CA GLY A 432 2.64 18.35 -12.53
C GLY A 432 2.33 18.66 -11.06
N ALA A 433 1.71 17.71 -10.34
CA ALA A 433 1.42 17.87 -8.91
C ALA A 433 2.58 17.37 -8.06
N ASP A 434 2.77 18.04 -6.94
CA ASP A 434 3.64 17.67 -5.83
C ASP A 434 2.97 18.03 -4.49
N HIS A 435 3.61 17.63 -3.39
CA HIS A 435 3.14 17.89 -2.03
C HIS A 435 4.14 18.77 -1.25
N VAL A 436 4.88 19.65 -1.92
CA VAL A 436 5.83 20.56 -1.25
C VAL A 436 5.14 21.37 -0.15
N GLY A 437 5.67 21.30 1.07
CA GLY A 437 5.07 21.86 2.30
C GLY A 437 4.07 20.94 2.99
N GLY A 438 3.73 19.80 2.39
CA GLY A 438 2.87 18.75 2.91
C GLY A 438 3.61 17.45 3.20
N GLY A 439 2.87 16.33 3.23
CA GLY A 439 3.42 15.00 3.42
C GLY A 439 3.39 14.17 2.14
N SER A 440 4.33 13.24 2.00
CA SER A 440 4.38 12.26 0.91
C SER A 440 5.01 10.95 1.36
N HIS A 441 4.87 9.91 0.54
CA HIS A 441 5.30 8.54 0.85
C HIS A 441 5.73 7.80 -0.42
N GLY A 442 6.21 6.58 -0.30
CA GLY A 442 6.59 5.75 -1.45
C GLY A 442 8.07 5.42 -1.52
N SER A 443 8.92 6.01 -0.66
CA SER A 443 10.36 5.74 -0.65
C SER A 443 10.72 4.44 0.07
N LEU A 444 11.97 4.03 -0.06
CA LEU A 444 12.52 2.92 0.72
C LEU A 444 12.85 3.34 2.16
N HIS A 445 13.01 4.65 2.41
CA HIS A 445 13.45 5.20 3.69
C HIS A 445 12.40 5.01 4.80
N ARG A 446 12.87 4.81 6.04
CA ARG A 446 12.03 4.54 7.23
C ARG A 446 11.00 5.62 7.53
N SER A 447 11.24 6.88 7.13
CA SER A 447 10.37 8.03 7.45
C SER A 447 8.94 7.88 6.93
N ASP A 448 8.76 7.16 5.83
CA ASP A 448 7.48 6.90 5.19
C ASP A 448 7.18 5.40 5.00
N SER A 449 8.15 4.50 5.32
CA SER A 449 7.94 3.05 5.27
C SER A 449 7.54 2.44 6.62
N CYS A 450 7.89 3.06 7.75
CA CYS A 450 7.55 2.53 9.08
C CYS A 450 6.22 3.09 9.57
N GLY A 451 5.26 2.20 9.75
CA GLY A 451 3.93 2.50 10.27
C GLY A 451 3.70 1.96 11.68
N ALA A 452 2.47 2.09 12.17
CA ALA A 452 2.02 1.57 13.45
C ALA A 452 1.20 0.29 13.28
N LEU A 453 1.33 -0.65 14.22
CA LEU A 453 0.54 -1.87 14.30
C LEU A 453 0.13 -2.13 15.75
N LEU A 454 -1.17 -2.36 15.98
CA LEU A 454 -1.72 -2.74 17.28
C LEU A 454 -2.59 -3.99 17.11
N TRP A 455 -2.64 -4.83 18.13
CA TRP A 455 -3.64 -5.91 18.15
C TRP A 455 -4.05 -6.25 19.57
N CYS A 456 -5.30 -6.69 19.72
CA CYS A 456 -5.90 -7.13 20.96
C CYS A 456 -6.82 -8.33 20.72
N GLY A 457 -6.76 -9.33 21.57
CA GLY A 457 -7.62 -10.52 21.47
C GLY A 457 -7.25 -11.52 20.36
N THR A 458 -6.16 -11.30 19.63
CA THR A 458 -5.61 -12.15 18.57
C THR A 458 -4.10 -11.98 18.49
N GLY A 459 -3.43 -12.74 17.62
CA GLY A 459 -2.00 -12.62 17.35
C GLY A 459 -1.10 -13.07 18.49
N PRO A 460 0.22 -12.87 18.37
CA PRO A 460 1.19 -13.18 19.42
C PRO A 460 0.99 -12.32 20.68
N SER A 461 1.39 -12.85 21.83
CA SER A 461 1.26 -12.16 23.11
C SER A 461 2.26 -11.02 23.34
N SER A 462 3.26 -10.88 22.46
CA SER A 462 4.34 -9.91 22.59
C SER A 462 4.83 -9.43 21.21
N ARG A 463 5.33 -8.19 21.17
CA ARG A 463 6.00 -7.64 19.98
C ARG A 463 7.31 -8.36 19.65
N GLU A 464 7.97 -8.91 20.65
CA GLU A 464 9.24 -9.65 20.52
C GLU A 464 9.07 -11.02 19.86
N ALA A 465 7.85 -11.43 19.55
CA ALA A 465 7.60 -12.63 18.74
C ALA A 465 8.26 -12.57 17.35
N ARG A 466 8.56 -11.36 16.87
CA ARG A 466 9.32 -11.12 15.65
C ARG A 466 10.36 -10.01 15.86
N PRO A 467 11.61 -10.17 15.40
CA PRO A 467 12.63 -9.11 15.46
C PRO A 467 12.23 -7.86 14.65
N GLN A 468 11.55 -8.06 13.52
CA GLN A 468 11.04 -7.01 12.64
C GLN A 468 9.63 -7.38 12.13
N TRP A 469 8.66 -6.51 12.37
CA TRP A 469 7.31 -6.64 11.85
C TRP A 469 7.19 -6.03 10.45
N SER A 470 6.35 -6.64 9.60
CA SER A 470 6.07 -6.18 8.25
C SER A 470 4.57 -6.27 7.96
N LEU A 471 4.09 -5.52 6.98
CA LEU A 471 2.71 -5.65 6.50
C LEU A 471 2.40 -7.05 5.95
N CYS A 472 3.41 -7.80 5.53
CA CYS A 472 3.25 -9.21 5.14
C CYS A 472 2.76 -10.10 6.31
N ASP A 473 2.90 -9.67 7.56
CA ASP A 473 2.45 -10.44 8.72
C ASP A 473 0.95 -10.31 9.00
N ILE A 474 0.25 -9.33 8.41
CA ILE A 474 -1.15 -9.03 8.71
C ILE A 474 -2.10 -10.15 8.22
N ALA A 475 -2.02 -10.52 6.95
CA ALA A 475 -2.87 -11.60 6.42
C ALA A 475 -2.66 -12.93 7.15
N PRO A 476 -1.41 -13.39 7.44
CA PRO A 476 -1.16 -14.52 8.32
C PRO A 476 -1.82 -14.41 9.69
N MET A 477 -1.77 -13.25 10.35
CA MET A 477 -2.45 -13.04 11.64
C MET A 477 -3.97 -13.21 11.53
N VAL A 478 -4.58 -12.65 10.47
CA VAL A 478 -6.02 -12.79 10.20
C VAL A 478 -6.38 -14.25 9.92
N ARG A 479 -5.64 -14.94 9.05
CA ARG A 479 -5.87 -16.34 8.72
C ARG A 479 -5.73 -17.24 9.96
N SER A 480 -4.67 -17.07 10.72
CA SER A 480 -4.41 -17.83 11.96
C SER A 480 -5.51 -17.64 12.99
N HIS A 481 -6.11 -16.46 13.11
CA HIS A 481 -7.23 -16.19 14.02
C HIS A 481 -8.41 -17.11 13.75
N PHE A 482 -8.74 -17.38 12.47
CA PHE A 482 -9.83 -18.26 12.06
C PHE A 482 -9.41 -19.72 11.82
N GLY A 483 -8.15 -20.06 12.12
CA GLY A 483 -7.63 -21.43 11.92
C GLY A 483 -7.40 -21.79 10.46
N ALA A 484 -7.30 -20.80 9.57
CA ALA A 484 -6.89 -21.03 8.20
C ALA A 484 -5.41 -21.40 8.14
N SER A 485 -5.07 -22.40 7.34
CA SER A 485 -3.68 -22.71 7.01
C SER A 485 -3.10 -21.62 6.08
N GLU A 486 -1.79 -21.40 6.18
CA GLU A 486 -1.08 -20.58 5.19
C GLU A 486 -1.31 -21.19 3.79
N PRO A 487 -1.59 -20.35 2.77
CA PRO A 487 -1.65 -20.82 1.40
C PRO A 487 -0.34 -21.49 1.02
N THR A 488 -0.41 -22.69 0.46
CA THR A 488 0.78 -23.33 -0.11
C THR A 488 1.15 -22.55 -1.37
N MET A 489 2.14 -21.67 -1.23
CA MET A 489 2.68 -20.97 -2.39
C MET A 489 3.40 -21.98 -3.27
N ALA A 490 3.09 -22.01 -4.55
CA ALA A 490 3.90 -22.74 -5.50
C ALA A 490 5.31 -22.11 -5.45
N THR A 491 6.30 -22.91 -5.08
CA THR A 491 7.71 -22.51 -5.17
C THR A 491 8.01 -22.25 -6.63
N ALA A 492 8.25 -21.00 -7.00
CA ALA A 492 8.73 -20.61 -8.32
C ALA A 492 10.17 -21.08 -8.53
#